data_a934db5b0a1034911a07d036c554bacb
#
_entry.id   a934db5b0a1034911a07d036c554bacb
#
_cell.length_a   1.000
_cell.length_b   1.000
_cell.length_c   1.000
_cell.angle_alpha   90.00
_cell.angle_beta   90.00
_cell.angle_gamma   90.00
#
_symmetry.space_group_name_H-M   'P 1'
#
loop_
_entity.id
_entity.type
_entity.pdbx_description
1 polymer ?
#
loop_
_entity_poly.entity_id
_entity_poly.type
_entity_poly.pdbx_seq_one_letter_code
_entity_poly.pdbx_strand_id
1 'polypeptide(L)'
;MSNLTALHNQTEQSGLYAGMGQRVRETASEVNGVVFIYSAGGPSNVASQVRGILESEPGLQFDVWSGDEPGSVAVLLPGLTLDAVHYQGLRLKQQLQERIADYRPRMALASFTSQAAITPQVLSQIEEKAKQNYSDDIYIFTKADMLVVKSRVLIVEGDPAVREFLQIRLNMQGYETMTADNGLTALDLIADWKPDLVLTELNLYGIDGLPYIHQIQKVGNEQMPKIVVLTEQRVEKTISLCFQNGVDDYITKPFSPVELDARIRRCIQ
;
A
#
# COMPACT_ATOMS: atom_id res chain seq x y z
N MET A 1 13.95 10.61 20.38
CA MET A 1 13.04 11.63 19.82
C MET A 1 12.58 11.34 18.37
N SER A 2 13.16 10.35 17.67
CA SER A 2 12.82 10.03 16.27
C SER A 2 11.53 9.21 16.06
N ASN A 3 11.04 8.49 17.08
CA ASN A 3 9.88 7.59 16.90
C ASN A 3 8.50 8.27 17.05
N LEU A 4 8.44 9.43 17.69
CA LEU A 4 7.19 10.20 17.84
C LEU A 4 6.81 10.94 16.56
N THR A 5 7.79 11.34 15.76
CA THR A 5 7.56 12.03 14.47
C THR A 5 7.01 11.08 13.40
N ALA A 6 7.44 9.81 13.40
CA ALA A 6 6.95 8.81 12.44
C ALA A 6 5.50 8.39 12.72
N LEU A 7 5.10 8.30 13.99
CA LEU A 7 3.72 7.99 14.39
C LEU A 7 2.76 9.15 14.11
N HIS A 8 3.22 10.40 14.26
CA HIS A 8 2.41 11.58 13.95
C HIS A 8 2.12 11.70 12.45
N ASN A 9 3.12 11.43 11.61
CA ASN A 9 2.95 11.45 10.14
C ASN A 9 1.97 10.38 9.62
N GLN A 10 1.88 9.21 10.23
CA GLN A 10 0.93 8.17 9.79
C GLN A 10 -0.54 8.52 10.11
N THR A 11 -0.79 9.27 11.18
CA THR A 11 -2.17 9.66 11.56
C THR A 11 -2.70 10.82 10.70
N GLU A 12 -1.82 11.71 10.24
CA GLU A 12 -2.19 12.84 9.37
C GLU A 12 -2.34 12.40 7.90
N GLN A 13 -1.51 11.49 7.38
CA GLN A 13 -1.68 10.89 6.05
C GLN A 13 -3.03 10.18 5.90
N SER A 14 -3.57 9.59 6.96
CA SER A 14 -4.91 9.00 6.93
C SER A 14 -5.99 10.05 6.64
N GLY A 15 -5.81 11.31 7.02
CA GLY A 15 -6.77 12.39 6.81
C GLY A 15 -6.92 12.81 5.35
N LEU A 16 -5.81 13.00 4.61
CA LEU A 16 -5.81 13.40 3.20
C LEU A 16 -6.48 12.34 2.31
N TYR A 17 -5.99 11.10 2.38
CA TYR A 17 -6.50 10.02 1.52
C TYR A 17 -7.93 9.61 1.88
N ALA A 18 -8.28 9.63 3.18
CA ALA A 18 -9.65 9.37 3.63
C ALA A 18 -10.59 10.46 3.11
N GLY A 19 -10.20 11.74 3.16
CA GLY A 19 -10.95 12.86 2.63
C GLY A 19 -11.15 12.78 1.12
N MET A 20 -10.09 12.47 0.36
CA MET A 20 -10.18 12.23 -1.09
C MET A 20 -11.12 11.05 -1.40
N GLY A 21 -10.96 9.92 -0.71
CA GLY A 21 -11.81 8.74 -0.91
C GLY A 21 -13.27 9.00 -0.56
N GLN A 22 -13.56 9.78 0.47
CA GLN A 22 -14.91 10.23 0.79
C GLN A 22 -15.46 11.09 -0.34
N ARG A 23 -14.70 12.07 -0.80
CA ARG A 23 -15.13 12.98 -1.87
C ARG A 23 -15.43 12.26 -3.18
N VAL A 24 -14.62 11.25 -3.53
CA VAL A 24 -14.86 10.38 -4.70
C VAL A 24 -16.22 9.68 -4.57
N ARG A 25 -16.58 9.14 -3.40
CA ARG A 25 -17.88 8.48 -3.18
C ARG A 25 -19.08 9.43 -3.25
N GLU A 26 -18.87 10.70 -2.95
CA GLU A 26 -19.88 11.76 -3.02
C GLU A 26 -20.08 12.28 -4.44
N THR A 27 -19.12 12.06 -5.35
CA THR A 27 -19.28 12.47 -6.74
C THR A 27 -20.19 11.51 -7.50
N ALA A 28 -21.02 12.05 -8.40
CA ALA A 28 -21.85 11.24 -9.29
C ALA A 28 -21.07 10.60 -10.45
N SER A 29 -19.77 10.90 -10.58
CA SER A 29 -18.94 10.44 -11.69
C SER A 29 -18.32 9.08 -11.40
N GLU A 30 -18.45 8.15 -12.35
CA GLU A 30 -17.73 6.88 -12.33
C GLU A 30 -16.24 7.06 -12.67
N VAL A 31 -15.92 8.05 -13.51
CA VAL A 31 -14.54 8.36 -13.93
C VAL A 31 -13.98 9.47 -13.06
N ASN A 32 -12.81 9.26 -12.47
CA ASN A 32 -12.17 10.23 -11.59
C ASN A 32 -10.67 10.32 -11.88
N GLY A 33 -10.22 11.51 -12.22
CA GLY A 33 -8.81 11.85 -12.38
C GLY A 33 -8.18 12.25 -11.05
N VAL A 34 -6.93 11.89 -10.86
CA VAL A 34 -6.12 12.28 -9.68
C VAL A 34 -4.78 12.80 -10.16
N VAL A 35 -4.30 13.90 -9.58
CA VAL A 35 -2.97 14.46 -9.82
C VAL A 35 -2.29 14.72 -8.49
N PHE A 36 -1.10 14.16 -8.31
CA PHE A 36 -0.20 14.51 -7.21
C PHE A 36 0.93 15.37 -7.72
N ILE A 37 1.21 16.44 -6.99
CA ILE A 37 2.27 17.41 -7.26
C ILE A 37 3.17 17.44 -6.03
N TYR A 38 4.46 17.28 -6.21
CA TYR A 38 5.44 17.29 -5.15
C TYR A 38 6.63 18.19 -5.53
N SER A 39 7.08 18.98 -4.57
CA SER A 39 8.32 19.76 -4.73
C SER A 39 9.04 19.83 -3.37
N ALA A 40 10.19 19.18 -3.27
CA ALA A 40 11.02 19.23 -2.08
C ALA A 40 11.40 20.67 -1.73
N GLY A 41 10.99 21.14 -0.55
CA GLY A 41 11.22 22.54 -0.14
C GLY A 41 10.45 23.59 -0.94
N GLY A 42 9.39 23.18 -1.64
CA GLY A 42 8.52 24.07 -2.38
C GLY A 42 7.78 25.07 -1.49
N PRO A 43 7.26 26.17 -2.07
CA PRO A 43 6.55 27.19 -1.31
C PRO A 43 5.25 26.64 -0.72
N SER A 44 4.87 27.12 0.45
CA SER A 44 3.65 26.69 1.14
C SER A 44 2.34 27.06 0.44
N ASN A 45 2.39 27.98 -0.52
CA ASN A 45 1.21 28.47 -1.25
C ASN A 45 0.92 27.71 -2.56
N VAL A 46 1.59 26.59 -2.85
CA VAL A 46 1.39 25.82 -4.10
C VAL A 46 -0.06 25.40 -4.28
N ALA A 47 -0.74 24.94 -3.23
CA ALA A 47 -2.15 24.55 -3.30
C ALA A 47 -3.05 25.72 -3.74
N SER A 48 -2.80 26.94 -3.26
CA SER A 48 -3.53 28.14 -3.68
C SER A 48 -3.26 28.50 -5.15
N GLN A 49 -2.01 28.32 -5.61
CA GLN A 49 -1.66 28.54 -7.01
C GLN A 49 -2.36 27.50 -7.92
N VAL A 50 -2.32 26.23 -7.54
CA VAL A 50 -3.03 25.15 -8.26
C VAL A 50 -4.53 25.46 -8.36
N ARG A 51 -5.16 25.85 -7.25
CA ARG A 51 -6.58 26.23 -7.21
C ARG A 51 -6.87 27.37 -8.18
N GLY A 52 -6.11 28.47 -8.15
CA GLY A 52 -6.30 29.60 -9.05
C GLY A 52 -6.09 29.27 -10.53
N ILE A 53 -5.21 28.29 -10.84
CA ILE A 53 -5.05 27.80 -12.22
C ILE A 53 -6.29 27.02 -12.66
N LEU A 54 -6.82 26.14 -11.83
CA LEU A 54 -7.96 25.30 -12.17
C LEU A 54 -9.27 26.12 -12.24
N GLU A 55 -9.44 27.11 -11.39
CA GLU A 55 -10.58 28.06 -11.41
C GLU A 55 -10.66 28.86 -12.71
N SER A 56 -9.54 29.06 -13.40
CA SER A 56 -9.54 29.74 -14.69
C SER A 56 -10.11 28.91 -15.85
N GLU A 57 -10.43 27.63 -15.62
CA GLU A 57 -10.98 26.72 -16.62
C GLU A 57 -12.50 26.63 -16.49
N PRO A 58 -13.28 27.13 -17.47
CA PRO A 58 -14.73 27.11 -17.38
C PRO A 58 -15.28 25.69 -17.36
N GLY A 59 -16.13 25.39 -16.37
CA GLY A 59 -16.84 24.11 -16.26
C GLY A 59 -16.01 22.94 -15.67
N LEU A 60 -14.75 23.16 -15.31
CA LEU A 60 -13.93 22.15 -14.67
C LEU A 60 -14.36 21.95 -13.20
N GLN A 61 -14.73 20.73 -12.85
CA GLN A 61 -14.93 20.35 -11.47
C GLN A 61 -13.61 19.83 -10.87
N PHE A 62 -13.25 20.31 -9.70
CA PHE A 62 -12.02 19.88 -9.03
C PHE A 62 -12.10 20.10 -7.52
N ASP A 63 -11.33 19.31 -6.80
CA ASP A 63 -11.01 19.53 -5.39
C ASP A 63 -9.49 19.50 -5.19
N VAL A 64 -8.96 20.35 -4.30
CA VAL A 64 -7.52 20.50 -4.06
C VAL A 64 -7.25 20.38 -2.55
N TRP A 65 -6.28 19.55 -2.19
CA TRP A 65 -5.78 19.37 -0.82
C TRP A 65 -4.29 19.69 -0.76
N SER A 66 -3.87 20.28 0.35
CA SER A 66 -2.45 20.32 0.71
C SER A 66 -2.04 18.98 1.29
N GLY A 67 -0.91 18.45 0.89
CA GLY A 67 -0.29 17.30 1.54
C GLY A 67 0.42 17.67 2.84
N ASP A 68 0.93 16.66 3.53
CA ASP A 68 1.59 16.83 4.83
C ASP A 68 2.96 17.51 4.71
N GLU A 69 3.62 17.37 3.57
CA GLU A 69 4.90 18.02 3.29
C GLU A 69 4.69 19.36 2.59
N PRO A 70 5.46 20.41 2.94
CA PRO A 70 5.43 21.68 2.22
C PRO A 70 5.69 21.47 0.72
N GLY A 71 4.79 22.00 -0.13
CA GLY A 71 4.89 21.82 -1.57
C GLY A 71 4.27 20.54 -2.12
N SER A 72 3.65 19.71 -1.28
CA SER A 72 2.84 18.56 -1.70
C SER A 72 1.38 18.98 -1.88
N VAL A 73 0.79 18.62 -3.01
CA VAL A 73 -0.61 18.93 -3.36
C VAL A 73 -1.25 17.75 -4.06
N ALA A 74 -2.48 17.43 -3.66
CA ALA A 74 -3.33 16.45 -4.32
C ALA A 74 -4.52 17.14 -4.97
N VAL A 75 -4.88 16.71 -6.19
CA VAL A 75 -6.00 17.24 -6.95
C VAL A 75 -6.90 16.07 -7.38
N LEU A 76 -8.19 16.20 -7.15
CA LEU A 76 -9.22 15.32 -7.71
C LEU A 76 -9.93 16.05 -8.86
N LEU A 77 -10.12 15.37 -9.97
CA LEU A 77 -10.74 15.86 -11.19
C LEU A 77 -11.90 14.92 -11.61
N PRO A 78 -13.08 15.08 -11.01
CA PRO A 78 -14.22 14.23 -11.34
C PRO A 78 -14.62 14.34 -12.81
N GLY A 79 -14.97 13.22 -13.42
CA GLY A 79 -15.43 13.15 -14.81
C GLY A 79 -14.34 13.14 -15.87
N LEU A 80 -13.05 13.28 -15.51
CA LEU A 80 -11.97 13.37 -16.47
C LEU A 80 -11.34 12.00 -16.77
N THR A 81 -11.28 11.68 -18.06
CA THR A 81 -10.51 10.55 -18.61
C THR A 81 -9.01 10.80 -18.48
N LEU A 82 -8.19 9.76 -18.67
CA LEU A 82 -6.73 9.85 -18.55
C LEU A 82 -6.13 10.94 -19.44
N ASP A 83 -6.58 11.03 -20.68
CA ASP A 83 -6.09 12.06 -21.64
C ASP A 83 -6.40 13.48 -21.15
N ALA A 84 -7.61 13.70 -20.63
CA ALA A 84 -8.02 14.99 -20.09
C ALA A 84 -7.26 15.33 -18.79
N VAL A 85 -7.03 14.34 -17.92
CA VAL A 85 -6.20 14.52 -16.71
C VAL A 85 -4.77 14.84 -17.09
N HIS A 86 -4.21 14.16 -18.08
CA HIS A 86 -2.85 14.41 -18.57
C HIS A 86 -2.71 15.82 -19.13
N TYR A 87 -3.69 16.28 -19.95
CA TYR A 87 -3.73 17.66 -20.43
C TYR A 87 -3.74 18.67 -19.28
N GLN A 88 -4.59 18.46 -18.26
CA GLN A 88 -4.63 19.34 -17.09
C GLN A 88 -3.31 19.29 -16.29
N GLY A 89 -2.68 18.13 -16.19
CA GLY A 89 -1.38 17.96 -15.55
C GLY A 89 -0.28 18.77 -16.24
N LEU A 90 -0.19 18.71 -17.58
CA LEU A 90 0.77 19.49 -18.37
C LEU A 90 0.54 21.00 -18.21
N ARG A 91 -0.72 21.41 -18.26
CA ARG A 91 -1.11 22.82 -18.07
C ARG A 91 -0.76 23.34 -16.67
N LEU A 92 -1.06 22.54 -15.62
CA LEU A 92 -0.68 22.86 -14.25
C LEU A 92 0.84 22.99 -14.12
N LYS A 93 1.60 22.05 -14.67
CA LYS A 93 3.06 22.08 -14.65
C LYS A 93 3.60 23.35 -15.26
N GLN A 94 3.17 23.66 -16.49
CA GLN A 94 3.62 24.87 -17.21
C GLN A 94 3.29 26.15 -16.44
N GLN A 95 2.03 26.32 -16.01
CA GLN A 95 1.63 27.56 -15.33
C GLN A 95 2.27 27.72 -13.94
N LEU A 96 2.53 26.63 -13.23
CA LEU A 96 3.26 26.67 -11.96
C LEU A 96 4.72 27.08 -12.18
N GLN A 97 5.36 26.60 -13.24
CA GLN A 97 6.73 27.01 -13.60
C GLN A 97 6.82 28.47 -14.05
N GLU A 98 5.79 28.99 -14.71
CA GLU A 98 5.72 30.40 -15.10
C GLU A 98 5.49 31.34 -13.91
N ARG A 99 4.73 30.91 -12.90
CA ARG A 99 4.37 31.74 -11.73
C ARG A 99 5.38 31.67 -10.57
N ILE A 100 6.13 30.62 -10.48
CA ILE A 100 7.06 30.35 -9.36
C ILE A 100 8.46 30.18 -9.96
N ALA A 101 9.36 31.11 -9.67
CA ALA A 101 10.74 31.07 -10.17
C ALA A 101 11.44 29.79 -9.72
N ASP A 102 12.17 29.14 -10.61
CA ASP A 102 12.94 27.92 -10.41
C ASP A 102 12.13 26.71 -9.87
N TYR A 103 10.79 26.75 -10.01
CA TYR A 103 9.92 25.68 -9.55
C TYR A 103 9.93 24.49 -10.50
N ARG A 104 10.31 23.33 -9.98
CA ARG A 104 10.34 22.05 -10.72
C ARG A 104 9.48 21.02 -10.02
N PRO A 105 8.15 21.04 -10.25
CA PRO A 105 7.26 20.07 -9.64
C PRO A 105 7.48 18.68 -10.22
N ARG A 106 7.56 17.69 -9.34
CA ARG A 106 7.45 16.28 -9.68
C ARG A 106 5.99 15.91 -9.65
N MET A 107 5.50 15.25 -10.67
CA MET A 107 4.08 15.01 -10.80
C MET A 107 3.80 13.54 -11.16
N ALA A 108 2.73 13.01 -10.59
CA ALA A 108 2.13 11.76 -11.02
C ALA A 108 0.63 11.96 -11.16
N LEU A 109 0.03 11.27 -12.13
CA LEU A 109 -1.40 11.33 -12.37
C LEU A 109 -1.96 9.95 -12.71
N ALA A 110 -3.27 9.80 -12.48
CA ALA A 110 -4.04 8.62 -12.81
C ALA A 110 -5.47 8.99 -13.20
N SER A 111 -6.16 8.10 -13.89
CA SER A 111 -7.61 8.15 -14.04
C SER A 111 -8.21 6.77 -13.79
N PHE A 112 -9.30 6.72 -13.03
CA PHE A 112 -9.97 5.52 -12.59
C PHE A 112 -11.38 5.50 -13.16
N THR A 113 -11.77 4.36 -13.74
CA THR A 113 -13.12 4.11 -14.27
C THR A 113 -14.04 3.44 -13.25
N SER A 114 -13.61 3.37 -12.00
CA SER A 114 -14.39 2.83 -10.88
C SER A 114 -13.97 3.52 -9.59
N GLN A 115 -14.94 3.99 -8.83
CA GLN A 115 -14.71 4.60 -7.52
C GLN A 115 -14.05 3.61 -6.52
N ALA A 116 -14.39 2.32 -6.62
CA ALA A 116 -13.83 1.28 -5.77
C ALA A 116 -12.31 1.08 -5.96
N ALA A 117 -11.75 1.52 -7.10
CA ALA A 117 -10.31 1.45 -7.35
C ALA A 117 -9.51 2.56 -6.64
N ILE A 118 -10.18 3.60 -6.13
CA ILE A 118 -9.52 4.73 -5.45
C ILE A 118 -9.52 4.46 -3.94
N THR A 119 -8.51 3.72 -3.51
CA THR A 119 -8.28 3.41 -2.10
C THR A 119 -7.18 4.30 -1.52
N PRO A 120 -7.10 4.48 -0.18
CA PRO A 120 -5.98 5.18 0.45
C PRO A 120 -4.61 4.64 0.05
N GLN A 121 -4.48 3.31 -0.11
CA GLN A 121 -3.24 2.67 -0.55
C GLN A 121 -2.86 3.08 -1.97
N VAL A 122 -3.81 3.08 -2.90
CA VAL A 122 -3.56 3.49 -4.29
C VAL A 122 -3.19 4.97 -4.37
N LEU A 123 -3.87 5.84 -3.60
CA LEU A 123 -3.53 7.27 -3.55
C LEU A 123 -2.12 7.50 -3.01
N SER A 124 -1.74 6.80 -1.94
CA SER A 124 -0.38 6.84 -1.39
C SER A 124 0.68 6.40 -2.42
N GLN A 125 0.40 5.36 -3.21
CA GLN A 125 1.30 4.91 -4.27
C GLN A 125 1.50 5.95 -5.38
N ILE A 126 0.43 6.65 -5.78
CA ILE A 126 0.53 7.72 -6.79
C ILE A 126 1.38 8.87 -6.25
N GLU A 127 1.18 9.26 -4.98
CA GLU A 127 1.99 10.30 -4.34
C GLU A 127 3.46 9.89 -4.27
N GLU A 128 3.75 8.65 -3.89
CA GLU A 128 5.12 8.13 -3.83
C GLU A 128 5.79 8.11 -5.22
N LYS A 129 5.03 7.77 -6.28
CA LYS A 129 5.51 7.89 -7.66
C LYS A 129 5.82 9.34 -8.04
N ALA A 130 5.01 10.30 -7.57
CA ALA A 130 5.33 11.73 -7.78
C ALA A 130 6.63 12.10 -7.06
N LYS A 131 6.83 11.69 -5.81
CA LYS A 131 8.06 11.96 -5.02
C LYS A 131 9.31 11.36 -5.65
N GLN A 132 9.20 10.17 -6.23
CA GLN A 132 10.30 9.44 -6.88
C GLN A 132 10.52 9.82 -8.34
N ASN A 133 9.66 10.62 -8.93
CA ASN A 133 9.78 11.04 -10.32
C ASN A 133 10.82 12.16 -10.46
N TYR A 134 12.05 11.80 -10.78
CA TYR A 134 13.15 12.74 -11.02
C TYR A 134 13.23 13.20 -12.50
N SER A 135 12.36 12.71 -13.37
CA SER A 135 12.28 13.17 -14.76
C SER A 135 11.49 14.47 -14.87
N ASP A 136 11.69 15.19 -15.97
CA ASP A 136 10.85 16.35 -16.29
C ASP A 136 9.45 15.97 -16.81
N ASP A 137 9.21 14.68 -17.10
CA ASP A 137 7.91 14.20 -17.54
C ASP A 137 6.95 13.95 -16.36
N ILE A 138 5.65 13.96 -16.65
CA ILE A 138 4.64 13.58 -15.67
C ILE A 138 4.52 12.06 -15.65
N TYR A 139 4.61 11.45 -14.47
CA TYR A 139 4.40 10.02 -14.32
C TYR A 139 2.93 9.64 -14.49
N ILE A 140 2.63 8.74 -15.43
CA ILE A 140 1.27 8.21 -15.62
C ILE A 140 1.16 6.90 -14.86
N PHE A 141 0.38 6.95 -13.76
CA PHE A 141 0.10 5.77 -12.93
C PHE A 141 -0.99 4.91 -13.58
N THR A 142 -0.71 3.65 -13.78
CA THR A 142 -1.55 2.72 -14.53
C THR A 142 -2.01 1.53 -13.65
N LYS A 143 -2.86 0.66 -14.20
CA LYS A 143 -3.23 -0.59 -13.53
C LYS A 143 -2.02 -1.48 -13.23
N ALA A 144 -0.97 -1.44 -14.05
CA ALA A 144 0.26 -2.19 -13.80
C ALA A 144 0.96 -1.70 -12.53
N ASP A 145 0.89 -0.41 -12.23
CA ASP A 145 1.45 0.17 -11.01
C ASP A 145 0.65 -0.20 -9.76
N MET A 146 -0.69 -0.35 -9.89
CA MET A 146 -1.56 -0.82 -8.80
C MET A 146 -1.21 -2.24 -8.33
N LEU A 147 -0.65 -3.06 -9.22
CA LEU A 147 -0.22 -4.42 -8.91
C LEU A 147 1.07 -4.47 -8.07
N VAL A 148 1.67 -3.33 -7.77
CA VAL A 148 2.88 -3.18 -6.94
C VAL A 148 2.53 -2.67 -5.53
N VAL A 149 1.37 -3.02 -4.95
CA VAL A 149 1.30 -3.17 -3.50
C VAL A 149 2.06 -4.46 -3.21
N LYS A 150 3.28 -4.33 -2.74
CA LYS A 150 4.00 -5.46 -2.20
C LYS A 150 3.27 -5.88 -0.94
N SER A 151 2.38 -6.85 -1.07
CA SER A 151 1.77 -7.43 0.13
C SER A 151 2.87 -7.89 1.07
N ARG A 152 2.71 -7.58 2.34
CA ARG A 152 3.67 -7.88 3.40
C ARG A 152 3.49 -9.29 3.88
N VAL A 153 4.50 -10.12 3.74
CA VAL A 153 4.49 -11.51 4.18
C VAL A 153 5.52 -11.72 5.28
N LEU A 154 5.06 -12.02 6.49
CA LEU A 154 5.92 -12.45 7.58
C LEU A 154 6.17 -13.95 7.49
N ILE A 155 7.43 -14.35 7.39
CA ILE A 155 7.87 -15.74 7.35
C ILE A 155 8.38 -16.13 8.74
N VAL A 156 7.73 -17.12 9.35
CA VAL A 156 8.11 -17.64 10.68
C VAL A 156 8.56 -19.07 10.55
N GLU A 157 9.87 -19.29 10.56
CA GLU A 157 10.49 -20.57 10.28
C GLU A 157 11.81 -20.71 11.06
N GLY A 158 11.92 -21.79 11.83
CA GLY A 158 13.09 -22.08 12.65
C GLY A 158 14.31 -22.50 11.83
N ASP A 159 14.11 -23.27 10.76
CA ASP A 159 15.21 -23.70 9.87
C ASP A 159 15.71 -22.52 9.01
N PRO A 160 16.99 -22.13 9.15
CA PRO A 160 17.52 -21.00 8.43
C PRO A 160 17.56 -21.20 6.92
N ALA A 161 17.77 -22.42 6.41
CA ALA A 161 17.83 -22.70 4.98
C ALA A 161 16.43 -22.59 4.35
N VAL A 162 15.41 -23.13 5.02
CA VAL A 162 14.01 -23.01 4.57
C VAL A 162 13.56 -21.56 4.64
N ARG A 163 13.89 -20.85 5.72
CA ARG A 163 13.55 -19.42 5.90
C ARG A 163 14.17 -18.56 4.78
N GLU A 164 15.44 -18.73 4.47
CA GLU A 164 16.12 -18.01 3.41
C GLU A 164 15.51 -18.32 2.02
N PHE A 165 15.25 -19.60 1.73
CA PHE A 165 14.59 -20.02 0.50
C PHE A 165 13.23 -19.33 0.32
N LEU A 166 12.38 -19.35 1.37
CA LEU A 166 11.08 -18.71 1.35
C LEU A 166 11.18 -17.21 1.12
N GLN A 167 12.13 -16.55 1.79
CA GLN A 167 12.34 -15.11 1.66
C GLN A 167 12.74 -14.73 0.24
N ILE A 168 13.76 -15.42 -0.33
CA ILE A 168 14.20 -15.18 -1.71
C ILE A 168 13.03 -15.42 -2.68
N ARG A 169 12.31 -16.52 -2.52
CA ARG A 169 11.20 -16.89 -3.39
C ARG A 169 10.11 -15.85 -3.40
N LEU A 170 9.63 -15.43 -2.23
CA LEU A 170 8.54 -14.47 -2.09
C LEU A 170 8.94 -13.07 -2.53
N ASN A 171 10.19 -12.65 -2.27
CA ASN A 171 10.72 -11.39 -2.80
C ASN A 171 10.75 -11.39 -4.34
N MET A 172 11.10 -12.50 -4.98
CA MET A 172 11.07 -12.65 -6.44
C MET A 172 9.63 -12.57 -7.00
N GLN A 173 8.62 -12.97 -6.21
CA GLN A 173 7.20 -12.83 -6.56
C GLN A 173 6.65 -11.42 -6.31
N GLY A 174 7.46 -10.50 -5.80
CA GLY A 174 7.10 -9.11 -5.58
C GLY A 174 6.54 -8.80 -4.18
N TYR A 175 6.52 -9.77 -3.26
CA TYR A 175 6.13 -9.53 -1.87
C TYR A 175 7.21 -8.76 -1.10
N GLU A 176 6.81 -7.96 -0.13
CA GLU A 176 7.71 -7.42 0.90
C GLU A 176 7.77 -8.43 2.04
N THR A 177 8.97 -8.87 2.44
CA THR A 177 9.10 -9.94 3.42
C THR A 177 9.89 -9.52 4.66
N MET A 178 9.41 -9.94 5.83
CA MET A 178 10.18 -10.02 7.06
C MET A 178 10.25 -11.46 7.55
N THR A 179 11.24 -11.76 8.38
CA THR A 179 11.46 -13.12 8.88
C THR A 179 11.58 -13.14 10.40
N ALA A 180 11.07 -14.21 11.01
CA ALA A 180 11.30 -14.55 12.40
C ALA A 180 11.70 -16.05 12.50
N ASP A 181 12.51 -16.39 13.47
CA ASP A 181 12.94 -17.77 13.74
C ASP A 181 12.19 -18.44 14.89
N ASN A 182 11.34 -17.69 15.57
CA ASN A 182 10.53 -18.16 16.70
C ASN A 182 9.20 -17.38 16.80
N GLY A 183 8.24 -17.96 17.54
CA GLY A 183 6.90 -17.41 17.67
C GLY A 183 6.82 -16.10 18.45
N LEU A 184 7.70 -15.86 19.43
CA LEU A 184 7.67 -14.62 20.23
C LEU A 184 8.09 -13.42 19.39
N THR A 185 9.22 -13.51 18.71
CA THR A 185 9.68 -12.48 17.76
C THR A 185 8.64 -12.21 16.66
N ALA A 186 7.96 -13.27 16.21
CA ALA A 186 6.90 -13.12 15.21
C ALA A 186 5.73 -12.29 15.72
N LEU A 187 5.29 -12.47 16.98
CA LEU A 187 4.20 -11.69 17.57
C LEU A 187 4.54 -10.19 17.67
N ASP A 188 5.77 -9.86 18.04
CA ASP A 188 6.25 -8.47 18.07
C ASP A 188 6.21 -7.86 16.66
N LEU A 189 6.72 -8.60 15.66
CA LEU A 189 6.69 -8.14 14.26
C LEU A 189 5.26 -8.00 13.70
N ILE A 190 4.31 -8.85 14.11
CA ILE A 190 2.91 -8.73 13.71
C ILE A 190 2.31 -7.43 14.24
N ALA A 191 2.61 -7.09 15.52
CA ALA A 191 2.11 -5.87 16.13
C ALA A 191 2.66 -4.60 15.45
N ASP A 192 3.97 -4.59 15.16
CA ASP A 192 4.68 -3.42 14.68
C ASP A 192 4.59 -3.24 13.17
N TRP A 193 4.79 -4.33 12.41
CA TRP A 193 4.89 -4.27 10.95
C TRP A 193 3.57 -4.51 10.22
N LYS A 194 2.57 -5.14 10.90
CA LYS A 194 1.22 -5.40 10.38
C LYS A 194 1.25 -6.10 9.02
N PRO A 195 1.74 -7.34 8.95
CA PRO A 195 1.76 -8.10 7.70
C PRO A 195 0.35 -8.40 7.19
N ASP A 196 0.19 -8.53 5.87
CA ASP A 196 -1.06 -8.98 5.25
C ASP A 196 -1.22 -10.50 5.39
N LEU A 197 -0.08 -11.23 5.45
CA LEU A 197 -0.04 -12.68 5.61
C LEU A 197 1.11 -13.10 6.51
N VAL A 198 0.82 -14.08 7.37
CA VAL A 198 1.81 -14.80 8.18
C VAL A 198 1.94 -16.22 7.64
N LEU A 199 3.10 -16.55 7.06
CA LEU A 199 3.49 -17.91 6.67
C LEU A 199 4.30 -18.52 7.81
N THR A 200 3.76 -19.54 8.50
CA THR A 200 4.34 -20.00 9.75
C THR A 200 4.48 -21.50 9.86
N GLU A 201 5.61 -21.97 10.44
CA GLU A 201 5.73 -23.30 10.99
C GLU A 201 4.91 -23.42 12.27
N LEU A 202 4.40 -24.62 12.59
CA LEU A 202 3.71 -24.92 13.85
C LEU A 202 4.68 -25.29 14.98
N ASN A 203 5.76 -25.99 14.65
CA ASN A 203 6.77 -26.41 15.62
C ASN A 203 7.84 -25.31 15.77
N LEU A 204 7.59 -24.34 16.62
CA LEU A 204 8.47 -23.20 16.85
C LEU A 204 9.05 -23.25 18.27
N TYR A 205 10.23 -22.67 18.42
CA TYR A 205 10.79 -22.45 19.75
C TYR A 205 10.04 -21.32 20.48
N GLY A 206 9.81 -21.52 21.78
CA GLY A 206 9.19 -20.53 22.66
C GLY A 206 7.68 -20.64 22.78
N ILE A 207 6.94 -20.42 21.72
CA ILE A 207 5.50 -20.62 21.63
C ILE A 207 5.16 -21.24 20.30
N ASP A 208 4.39 -22.32 20.31
CA ASP A 208 4.08 -23.13 19.15
C ASP A 208 2.61 -23.59 19.09
N GLY A 209 2.24 -24.21 17.98
CA GLY A 209 0.95 -24.85 17.78
C GLY A 209 -0.25 -23.90 17.84
N LEU A 210 -1.40 -24.42 18.28
CA LEU A 210 -2.65 -23.68 18.36
C LEU A 210 -2.62 -22.46 19.30
N PRO A 211 -1.95 -22.51 20.48
CA PRO A 211 -1.78 -21.33 21.33
C PRO A 211 -1.13 -20.16 20.60
N TYR A 212 -0.14 -20.43 19.74
CA TYR A 212 0.51 -19.43 18.93
C TYR A 212 -0.46 -18.82 17.89
N ILE A 213 -1.21 -19.67 17.17
CA ILE A 213 -2.23 -19.19 16.21
C ILE A 213 -3.25 -18.26 16.89
N HIS A 214 -3.74 -18.61 18.08
CA HIS A 214 -4.63 -17.74 18.85
C HIS A 214 -4.00 -16.41 19.24
N GLN A 215 -2.69 -16.37 19.51
CA GLN A 215 -2.02 -15.11 19.83
C GLN A 215 -1.85 -14.21 18.60
N ILE A 216 -1.56 -14.78 17.43
CA ILE A 216 -1.55 -14.01 16.17
C ILE A 216 -2.89 -13.28 15.99
N GLN A 217 -4.00 -13.98 16.20
CA GLN A 217 -5.35 -13.40 16.06
C GLN A 217 -5.63 -12.29 17.07
N LYS A 218 -5.11 -12.40 18.29
CA LYS A 218 -5.29 -11.38 19.32
C LYS A 218 -4.46 -10.12 19.08
N VAL A 219 -3.25 -10.28 18.56
CA VAL A 219 -2.32 -9.17 18.30
C VAL A 219 -2.72 -8.39 17.05
N GLY A 220 -3.33 -9.05 16.07
CA GLY A 220 -3.73 -8.44 14.78
C GLY A 220 -4.84 -7.39 14.87
N ASN A 221 -5.54 -7.24 16.01
CA ASN A 221 -6.58 -6.23 16.27
C ASN A 221 -7.53 -5.95 15.08
N GLU A 222 -7.49 -4.75 14.50
CA GLU A 222 -8.41 -4.31 13.44
C GLU A 222 -8.08 -4.86 12.04
N GLN A 223 -6.85 -5.31 11.79
CA GLN A 223 -6.41 -5.94 10.56
C GLN A 223 -5.72 -7.27 10.86
N MET A 224 -6.53 -8.32 10.95
CA MET A 224 -5.99 -9.67 11.14
C MET A 224 -5.25 -10.13 9.88
N PRO A 225 -3.97 -10.54 9.99
CA PRO A 225 -3.25 -11.12 8.87
C PRO A 225 -3.88 -12.45 8.46
N LYS A 226 -3.78 -12.80 7.19
CA LYS A 226 -4.03 -14.16 6.73
C LYS A 226 -2.99 -15.11 7.34
N ILE A 227 -3.40 -16.29 7.74
CA ILE A 227 -2.51 -17.27 8.38
C ILE A 227 -2.39 -18.49 7.48
N VAL A 228 -1.19 -18.75 6.97
CA VAL A 228 -0.84 -19.94 6.20
C VAL A 228 0.15 -20.77 7.00
N VAL A 229 -0.23 -21.99 7.33
CA VAL A 229 0.65 -22.93 8.04
C VAL A 229 1.51 -23.69 7.04
N LEU A 230 2.81 -23.79 7.31
CA LEU A 230 3.78 -24.54 6.52
C LEU A 230 4.58 -25.45 7.44
N THR A 231 4.26 -26.75 7.49
CA THR A 231 4.78 -27.68 8.49
C THR A 231 4.97 -29.10 7.96
N GLU A 232 5.78 -29.91 8.65
CA GLU A 232 5.93 -31.34 8.37
C GLU A 232 4.76 -32.19 8.92
N GLN A 233 3.93 -31.63 9.80
CA GLN A 233 2.81 -32.35 10.38
C GLN A 233 1.73 -32.66 9.35
N ARG A 234 1.32 -33.96 9.30
CA ARG A 234 0.31 -34.46 8.34
C ARG A 234 -0.88 -35.12 9.03
N VAL A 235 -1.03 -34.89 10.32
CA VAL A 235 -2.10 -35.51 11.10
C VAL A 235 -3.41 -34.78 10.79
N GLU A 236 -4.38 -35.49 10.22
CA GLU A 236 -5.68 -34.91 9.79
C GLU A 236 -6.38 -34.17 10.93
N LYS A 237 -6.29 -34.66 12.17
CA LYS A 237 -6.85 -33.97 13.32
C LYS A 237 -6.20 -32.61 13.56
N THR A 238 -4.88 -32.49 13.41
CA THR A 238 -4.16 -31.23 13.56
C THR A 238 -4.55 -30.27 12.45
N ILE A 239 -4.63 -30.74 11.21
CA ILE A 239 -5.07 -29.94 10.05
C ILE A 239 -6.48 -29.39 10.28
N SER A 240 -7.42 -30.27 10.67
CA SER A 240 -8.81 -29.87 10.99
C SER A 240 -8.88 -28.83 12.10
N LEU A 241 -8.10 -29.01 13.17
CA LEU A 241 -8.03 -28.06 14.28
C LEU A 241 -7.46 -26.71 13.86
N CYS A 242 -6.45 -26.66 12.98
CA CYS A 242 -5.91 -25.41 12.46
C CYS A 242 -6.99 -24.59 11.71
N PHE A 243 -7.73 -25.22 10.81
CA PHE A 243 -8.82 -24.55 10.10
C PHE A 243 -9.96 -24.09 11.02
N GLN A 244 -10.33 -24.91 12.02
CA GLN A 244 -11.34 -24.53 13.02
C GLN A 244 -10.89 -23.32 13.87
N ASN A 245 -9.58 -23.12 14.00
CA ASN A 245 -8.98 -22.00 14.71
C ASN A 245 -8.54 -20.84 13.79
N GLY A 246 -9.12 -20.75 12.58
CA GLY A 246 -8.99 -19.58 11.72
C GLY A 246 -7.70 -19.49 10.91
N VAL A 247 -7.03 -20.63 10.66
CA VAL A 247 -5.97 -20.72 9.64
C VAL A 247 -6.60 -20.68 8.25
N ASP A 248 -6.09 -19.85 7.37
CA ASP A 248 -6.63 -19.67 6.02
C ASP A 248 -6.17 -20.75 5.03
N ASP A 249 -4.95 -21.28 5.19
CA ASP A 249 -4.46 -22.42 4.42
C ASP A 249 -3.39 -23.23 5.16
N TYR A 250 -3.17 -24.47 4.70
CA TYR A 250 -2.26 -25.43 5.32
C TYR A 250 -1.43 -26.13 4.23
N ILE A 251 -0.12 -26.04 4.33
CA ILE A 251 0.85 -26.60 3.38
C ILE A 251 1.76 -27.59 4.10
N THR A 252 1.90 -28.78 3.57
CA THR A 252 2.80 -29.80 4.16
C THR A 252 4.17 -29.81 3.48
N LYS A 253 5.23 -29.89 4.28
CA LYS A 253 6.60 -30.11 3.78
C LYS A 253 6.80 -31.60 3.44
N PRO A 254 7.52 -31.94 2.35
CA PRO A 254 8.03 -31.06 1.33
C PRO A 254 6.93 -30.51 0.42
N PHE A 255 7.07 -29.29 -0.04
CA PHE A 255 6.10 -28.58 -0.88
C PHE A 255 6.71 -28.20 -2.24
N SER A 256 5.85 -28.04 -3.24
CA SER A 256 6.23 -27.48 -4.53
C SER A 256 6.29 -25.95 -4.44
N PRO A 257 7.36 -25.29 -4.95
CA PRO A 257 7.41 -23.83 -5.03
C PRO A 257 6.22 -23.22 -5.79
N VAL A 258 5.73 -23.91 -6.83
CA VAL A 258 4.56 -23.47 -7.63
C VAL A 258 3.27 -23.56 -6.80
N GLU A 259 3.11 -24.61 -6.00
CA GLU A 259 1.98 -24.77 -5.09
C GLU A 259 1.98 -23.68 -4.01
N LEU A 260 3.15 -23.42 -3.39
CA LEU A 260 3.31 -22.35 -2.40
C LEU A 260 2.87 -21.01 -2.96
N ASP A 261 3.36 -20.63 -4.12
CA ASP A 261 3.02 -19.36 -4.79
C ASP A 261 1.51 -19.25 -5.04
N ALA A 262 0.88 -20.32 -5.54
CA ALA A 262 -0.54 -20.32 -5.84
C ALA A 262 -1.41 -20.15 -4.58
N ARG A 263 -1.03 -20.82 -3.48
CA ARG A 263 -1.76 -20.75 -2.20
C ARG A 263 -1.61 -19.39 -1.53
N ILE A 264 -0.39 -18.84 -1.47
CA ILE A 264 -0.14 -17.50 -0.92
C ILE A 264 -0.91 -16.45 -1.71
N ARG A 265 -0.85 -16.51 -3.05
CA ARG A 265 -1.59 -15.57 -3.91
C ARG A 265 -3.10 -15.63 -3.66
N ARG A 266 -3.67 -16.82 -3.49
CA ARG A 266 -5.09 -17.00 -3.18
C ARG A 266 -5.50 -16.38 -1.85
N CYS A 267 -4.62 -16.44 -0.84
CA CYS A 267 -4.93 -15.90 0.48
C CYS A 267 -4.83 -14.38 0.55
N ILE A 268 -4.02 -13.76 -0.31
CA ILE A 268 -3.78 -12.31 -0.32
C ILE A 268 -4.78 -11.56 -1.23
N GLN A 269 -5.35 -12.24 -2.23
CA GLN A 269 -6.39 -11.67 -3.11
C GLN A 269 -7.75 -11.61 -2.40
#